data_2940324d78bdfd5fc47aa696c9213a0c
#
_entry.id   2940324d78bdfd5fc47aa696c9213a0c
#
_cell.length_a   1.000
_cell.length_b   1.000
_cell.length_c   1.000
_cell.angle_alpha   90.00
_cell.angle_beta   90.00
_cell.angle_gamma   90.00
#
_symmetry.space_group_name_H-M   'P 1'
#
loop_
_entity.id
_entity.type
_entity.pdbx_description
1 polymer ?
#
loop_
_entity_poly.entity_id
_entity_poly.type
_entity_poly.pdbx_seq_one_letter_code
_entity_poly.pdbx_strand_id
1 'polypeptide(L)'
;METKSSLAQAREAAGLTVEQISALTNIRAAVIKDLEMNSVEICGGIAYARGHIRTITKVLNQKTPKSVSFDADLIVAEIEAAQSEDGRKIIDRLAENNVADKPREKKRIKFRTLASISAAVLSIGFVAQVAIGNVSNIDVDTSQITTTRKSFQNEAAST
;
A
#
# COMPACT_ATOMS: atom_id res chain seq x y z
N MET A 1 8.24 39.82 -7.59
CA MET A 1 8.24 39.90 -6.12
C MET A 1 7.89 38.49 -5.62
N GLU A 2 8.85 37.80 -5.06
CA GLU A 2 8.53 36.50 -4.39
C GLU A 2 7.70 36.82 -3.14
N THR A 3 6.47 36.41 -3.13
CA THR A 3 5.60 36.51 -1.94
C THR A 3 6.13 35.53 -0.91
N LYS A 4 6.70 36.06 0.19
CA LYS A 4 7.12 35.20 1.32
C LYS A 4 5.92 34.42 1.86
N SER A 5 6.13 33.16 2.21
CA SER A 5 5.07 32.34 2.83
C SER A 5 4.63 32.92 4.18
N SER A 6 3.41 32.59 4.58
CA SER A 6 2.86 33.04 5.89
C SER A 6 3.74 32.55 7.05
N LEU A 7 4.37 31.39 6.95
CA LEU A 7 5.28 30.89 7.98
C LEU A 7 6.54 31.74 8.11
N ALA A 8 7.16 32.15 7.00
CA ALA A 8 8.34 33.02 6.99
C ALA A 8 8.00 34.40 7.56
N GLN A 9 6.85 34.96 7.18
CA GLN A 9 6.36 36.23 7.72
C GLN A 9 6.14 36.16 9.23
N ALA A 10 5.52 35.08 9.72
CA ALA A 10 5.29 34.87 11.14
C ALA A 10 6.59 34.78 11.94
N ARG A 11 7.61 34.07 11.40
CA ARG A 11 8.94 34.01 12.03
C ARG A 11 9.61 35.39 12.11
N GLU A 12 9.58 36.13 11.01
CA GLU A 12 10.17 37.49 10.97
C GLU A 12 9.47 38.46 11.94
N ALA A 13 8.13 38.37 12.01
CA ALA A 13 7.36 39.19 12.96
C ALA A 13 7.66 38.82 14.43
N ALA A 14 8.00 37.56 14.70
CA ALA A 14 8.48 37.15 16.01
C ALA A 14 9.95 37.50 16.28
N GLY A 15 10.68 38.04 15.31
CA GLY A 15 12.12 38.41 15.42
C GLY A 15 13.04 37.22 15.59
N LEU A 16 12.64 36.03 15.14
CA LEU A 16 13.41 34.80 15.31
C LEU A 16 14.12 34.39 14.02
N THR A 17 15.32 33.80 14.19
CA THR A 17 16.02 33.13 13.09
C THR A 17 15.57 31.69 12.95
N VAL A 18 15.81 31.07 11.80
CA VAL A 18 15.52 29.64 11.56
C VAL A 18 16.28 28.77 12.57
N GLU A 19 17.52 29.11 12.87
CA GLU A 19 18.38 28.39 13.81
C GLU A 19 17.81 28.47 15.24
N GLN A 20 17.27 29.62 15.64
CA GLN A 20 16.62 29.78 16.94
C GLN A 20 15.34 28.95 17.05
N ILE A 21 14.51 28.92 16.00
CA ILE A 21 13.33 28.04 15.96
C ILE A 21 13.76 26.57 16.01
N SER A 22 14.79 26.19 15.26
CA SER A 22 15.33 24.86 15.25
C SER A 22 15.77 24.40 16.66
N ALA A 23 16.47 25.27 17.37
CA ALA A 23 16.90 25.00 18.74
C ALA A 23 15.73 24.89 19.74
N LEU A 24 14.67 25.70 19.56
CA LEU A 24 13.51 25.70 20.46
C LEU A 24 12.54 24.54 20.20
N THR A 25 12.48 24.03 18.98
CA THR A 25 11.50 23.02 18.54
C THR A 25 12.11 21.63 18.34
N ASN A 26 13.44 21.51 18.28
CA ASN A 26 14.19 20.34 17.85
C ASN A 26 13.86 19.90 16.40
N ILE A 27 13.30 20.79 15.59
CA ILE A 27 13.07 20.58 14.16
C ILE A 27 14.31 21.06 13.41
N ARG A 28 14.81 20.25 12.47
CA ARG A 28 16.00 20.62 11.69
C ARG A 28 15.77 21.90 10.91
N ALA A 29 16.77 22.77 10.85
CA ALA A 29 16.72 24.04 10.09
C ALA A 29 16.35 23.83 8.61
N ALA A 30 16.80 22.74 8.00
CA ALA A 30 16.43 22.40 6.62
C ALA A 30 14.92 22.17 6.44
N VAL A 31 14.27 21.48 7.40
CA VAL A 31 12.81 21.27 7.38
C VAL A 31 12.06 22.60 7.53
N ILE A 32 12.53 23.48 8.42
CA ILE A 32 11.90 24.80 8.61
C ILE A 32 11.99 25.63 7.31
N LYS A 33 13.15 25.63 6.66
CA LYS A 33 13.36 26.34 5.37
C LYS A 33 12.48 25.76 4.26
N ASP A 34 12.34 24.44 4.20
CA ASP A 34 11.47 23.74 3.26
C ASP A 34 10.00 24.18 3.43
N LEU A 35 9.52 24.19 4.68
CA LEU A 35 8.17 24.67 5.01
C LEU A 35 7.97 26.15 4.70
N GLU A 36 8.98 27.00 4.87
CA GLU A 36 8.94 28.44 4.48
C GLU A 36 8.89 28.64 2.97
N MET A 37 9.27 27.65 2.17
CA MET A 37 9.10 27.62 0.72
C MET A 37 7.79 26.92 0.27
N ASN A 38 6.88 26.64 1.19
CA ASN A 38 5.65 25.88 0.96
C ASN A 38 5.91 24.47 0.40
N SER A 39 7.10 23.90 0.67
CA SER A 39 7.48 22.55 0.32
C SER A 39 7.33 21.60 1.51
N VAL A 40 7.09 20.31 1.24
CA VAL A 40 6.94 19.27 2.26
C VAL A 40 7.83 18.05 1.98
N GLU A 41 8.75 18.18 1.04
CA GLU A 41 9.57 17.07 0.56
C GLU A 41 10.53 16.56 1.64
N ILE A 42 11.22 17.49 2.31
CA ILE A 42 12.23 17.14 3.32
C ILE A 42 11.56 16.60 4.60
N CYS A 43 10.35 17.06 4.93
CA CYS A 43 9.64 16.60 6.12
C CYS A 43 8.87 15.28 5.93
N GLY A 44 8.80 14.74 4.72
CA GLY A 44 8.13 13.47 4.44
C GLY A 44 6.63 13.57 4.19
N GLY A 45 6.16 14.75 3.77
CA GLY A 45 4.79 14.99 3.32
C GLY A 45 3.94 15.79 4.28
N ILE A 46 2.73 16.13 3.82
CA ILE A 46 1.82 17.08 4.48
C ILE A 46 1.39 16.66 5.89
N ALA A 47 1.28 15.36 6.17
CA ALA A 47 0.88 14.87 7.49
C ALA A 47 1.90 15.25 8.57
N TYR A 48 3.20 15.13 8.26
CA TYR A 48 4.29 15.54 9.16
C TYR A 48 4.43 17.06 9.20
N ALA A 49 4.27 17.72 8.04
CA ALA A 49 4.31 19.18 7.94
C ALA A 49 3.31 19.84 8.92
N ARG A 50 2.08 19.34 9.00
CA ARG A 50 1.06 19.83 9.97
C ARG A 50 1.56 19.79 11.41
N GLY A 51 2.22 18.70 11.81
CA GLY A 51 2.79 18.56 13.16
C GLY A 51 3.91 19.57 13.42
N HIS A 52 4.82 19.74 12.46
CA HIS A 52 5.91 20.71 12.55
C HIS A 52 5.39 22.15 12.59
N ILE A 53 4.45 22.51 11.71
CA ILE A 53 3.86 23.86 11.67
C ILE A 53 3.20 24.21 12.99
N ARG A 54 2.38 23.30 13.58
CA ARG A 54 1.76 23.53 14.88
C ARG A 54 2.80 23.75 15.99
N THR A 55 3.88 22.99 15.97
CA THR A 55 4.97 23.15 16.95
C THR A 55 5.69 24.48 16.78
N ILE A 56 6.01 24.88 15.54
CA ILE A 56 6.65 26.15 15.23
C ILE A 56 5.72 27.32 15.63
N THR A 57 4.47 27.29 15.20
CA THR A 57 3.49 28.34 15.49
C THR A 57 3.27 28.53 16.99
N LYS A 58 3.27 27.44 17.76
CA LYS A 58 3.20 27.50 19.23
C LYS A 58 4.38 28.29 19.81
N VAL A 59 5.60 28.05 19.32
CA VAL A 59 6.80 28.79 19.76
C VAL A 59 6.75 30.25 19.32
N LEU A 60 6.32 30.52 18.08
CA LEU A 60 6.16 31.89 17.57
C LEU A 60 5.18 32.68 18.44
N ASN A 61 4.01 32.12 18.73
CA ASN A 61 3.00 32.75 19.56
C ASN A 61 3.44 32.99 21.02
N GLN A 62 4.39 32.20 21.53
CA GLN A 62 4.98 32.43 22.85
C GLN A 62 5.99 33.57 22.88
N LYS A 63 6.63 33.85 21.74
CA LYS A 63 7.67 34.89 21.61
C LYS A 63 7.12 36.23 21.11
N THR A 64 5.94 36.22 20.50
CA THR A 64 5.27 37.41 19.96
C THR A 64 4.37 38.05 21.02
N PRO A 65 4.19 39.38 21.02
CA PRO A 65 3.23 40.04 21.90
C PRO A 65 1.82 39.46 21.72
N LYS A 66 1.04 39.41 22.81
CA LYS A 66 -0.32 38.82 22.82
C LYS A 66 -1.30 39.46 21.81
N SER A 67 -0.98 40.63 21.28
CA SER A 67 -1.75 41.32 20.24
C SER A 67 -1.62 40.69 18.86
N VAL A 68 -0.62 39.83 18.65
CA VAL A 68 -0.37 39.13 17.37
C VAL A 68 -0.42 37.65 17.65
N SER A 69 -1.30 36.94 16.97
CA SER A 69 -1.41 35.49 17.06
C SER A 69 -1.40 34.89 15.65
N PHE A 70 -0.60 33.87 15.45
CA PHE A 70 -0.51 33.12 14.21
C PHE A 70 -1.36 31.87 14.32
N ASP A 71 -2.16 31.61 13.29
CA ASP A 71 -2.97 30.42 13.19
C ASP A 71 -2.25 29.34 12.40
N ALA A 72 -1.97 28.21 13.04
CA ALA A 72 -1.30 27.08 12.42
C ALA A 72 -2.12 26.45 11.29
N ASP A 73 -3.44 26.44 11.41
CA ASP A 73 -4.31 25.77 10.42
C ASP A 73 -4.41 26.62 9.13
N LEU A 74 -4.32 27.95 9.21
CA LEU A 74 -4.20 28.82 8.04
C LEU A 74 -2.88 28.60 7.28
N ILE A 75 -1.78 28.50 8.01
CA ILE A 75 -0.46 28.22 7.40
C ILE A 75 -0.44 26.83 6.75
N VAL A 76 -1.05 25.83 7.39
CA VAL A 76 -1.21 24.50 6.81
C VAL A 76 -2.01 24.53 5.53
N ALA A 77 -3.13 25.27 5.52
CA ALA A 77 -4.00 25.38 4.35
C ALA A 77 -3.28 26.04 3.16
N GLU A 78 -2.40 27.03 3.40
CA GLU A 78 -1.57 27.64 2.36
C GLU A 78 -0.62 26.61 1.72
N ILE A 79 0.05 25.82 2.53
CA ILE A 79 0.98 24.77 2.05
C ILE A 79 0.21 23.67 1.30
N GLU A 80 -0.98 23.27 1.78
CA GLU A 80 -1.83 22.29 1.10
C GLU A 80 -2.31 22.79 -0.27
N ALA A 81 -2.66 24.07 -0.36
CA ALA A 81 -3.04 24.69 -1.62
C ALA A 81 -1.88 24.68 -2.62
N ALA A 82 -0.65 25.04 -2.18
CA ALA A 82 0.54 25.00 -3.02
C ALA A 82 0.84 23.59 -3.53
N GLN A 83 0.73 22.56 -2.67
CA GLN A 83 0.93 21.16 -3.06
C GLN A 83 -0.15 20.68 -4.04
N SER A 84 -1.39 21.14 -3.88
CA SER A 84 -2.50 20.78 -4.78
C SER A 84 -2.32 21.35 -6.19
N GLU A 85 -1.78 22.55 -6.31
CA GLU A 85 -1.48 23.16 -7.61
C GLU A 85 -0.36 22.42 -8.34
N ASP A 86 0.68 22.02 -7.63
CA ASP A 86 1.80 21.27 -8.21
C ASP A 86 1.35 19.86 -8.64
N GLY A 87 0.53 19.19 -7.84
CA GLY A 87 -0.09 17.92 -8.19
C GLY A 87 -0.96 18.00 -9.45
N ARG A 88 -1.73 19.08 -9.63
CA ARG A 88 -2.52 19.33 -10.86
C ARG A 88 -1.62 19.50 -12.07
N LYS A 89 -0.54 20.27 -11.97
CA LYS A 89 0.42 20.45 -13.08
C LYS A 89 1.07 19.13 -13.51
N ILE A 90 1.35 18.22 -12.57
CA ILE A 90 1.89 16.89 -12.88
C ILE A 90 0.84 16.04 -13.60
N ILE A 91 -0.41 16.05 -13.13
CA ILE A 91 -1.52 15.30 -13.74
C ILE A 91 -1.78 15.83 -15.15
N ASP A 92 -1.78 17.15 -15.34
CA ASP A 92 -2.00 17.77 -16.66
C ASP A 92 -0.88 17.39 -17.63
N ARG A 93 0.39 17.40 -17.21
CA ARG A 93 1.52 16.94 -18.02
C ARG A 93 1.46 15.45 -18.35
N LEU A 94 0.99 14.62 -17.42
CA LEU A 94 0.80 13.19 -17.68
C LEU A 94 -0.36 12.93 -18.65
N ALA A 95 -1.42 13.73 -18.57
CA ALA A 95 -2.54 13.68 -19.52
C ALA A 95 -2.10 14.12 -20.93
N GLU A 96 -1.32 15.18 -21.04
CA GLU A 96 -0.78 15.69 -22.30
C GLU A 96 0.18 14.69 -22.97
N ASN A 97 0.96 13.96 -22.19
CA ASN A 97 1.87 12.92 -22.69
C ASN A 97 1.21 11.58 -23.01
N ASN A 98 -0.13 11.50 -23.04
CA ASN A 98 -0.89 10.28 -23.40
C ASN A 98 -0.54 9.03 -22.57
N VAL A 99 0.07 9.18 -21.39
CA VAL A 99 0.39 8.04 -20.51
C VAL A 99 -0.87 7.53 -19.81
N ALA A 100 -1.91 8.37 -19.71
CA ALA A 100 -3.19 8.03 -19.08
C ALA A 100 -4.21 7.38 -20.06
N ASP A 101 -3.97 7.41 -21.37
CA ASP A 101 -4.97 7.09 -22.41
C ASP A 101 -4.98 5.63 -22.88
N LYS A 102 -4.49 4.69 -22.08
CA LYS A 102 -5.01 3.33 -22.21
C LYS A 102 -5.97 3.06 -21.07
N PRO A 103 -7.28 3.19 -21.29
CA PRO A 103 -8.23 2.57 -20.37
C PRO A 103 -7.83 1.11 -20.33
N ARG A 104 -7.33 0.66 -19.17
CA ARG A 104 -7.24 -0.78 -18.91
C ARG A 104 -8.65 -1.29 -19.08
N GLU A 105 -8.96 -1.82 -20.27
CA GLU A 105 -10.18 -2.59 -20.45
C GLU A 105 -10.20 -3.62 -19.31
N LYS A 106 -11.01 -3.36 -18.32
CA LYS A 106 -11.41 -4.38 -17.36
C LYS A 106 -12.12 -5.40 -18.22
N LYS A 107 -11.39 -6.43 -18.69
CA LYS A 107 -11.99 -7.59 -19.35
C LYS A 107 -13.05 -8.09 -18.39
N ARG A 108 -14.30 -7.71 -18.67
CA ARG A 108 -15.46 -8.29 -17.97
C ARG A 108 -15.41 -9.77 -18.33
N ILE A 109 -14.94 -10.58 -17.40
CA ILE A 109 -14.97 -12.02 -17.51
C ILE A 109 -16.45 -12.35 -17.69
N LYS A 110 -16.82 -12.77 -18.92
CA LYS A 110 -18.21 -13.11 -19.22
C LYS A 110 -18.58 -14.26 -18.31
N PHE A 111 -19.70 -14.19 -17.61
CA PHE A 111 -20.21 -15.24 -16.73
C PHE A 111 -20.23 -16.63 -17.39
N ARG A 112 -20.37 -16.67 -18.73
CA ARG A 112 -20.27 -17.89 -19.54
C ARG A 112 -18.92 -18.60 -19.44
N THR A 113 -17.80 -17.87 -19.35
CA THR A 113 -16.45 -18.45 -19.23
C THR A 113 -16.20 -18.98 -17.83
N LEU A 114 -16.76 -18.36 -16.79
CA LEU A 114 -16.72 -18.86 -15.42
C LEU A 114 -17.56 -20.16 -15.28
N ALA A 115 -18.74 -20.21 -15.92
CA ALA A 115 -19.58 -21.40 -15.90
C ALA A 115 -18.93 -22.60 -16.61
N SER A 116 -18.17 -22.39 -17.68
CA SER A 116 -17.47 -23.48 -18.39
C SER A 116 -16.32 -24.05 -17.59
N ILE A 117 -15.61 -23.25 -16.81
CA ILE A 117 -14.50 -23.70 -15.95
C ILE A 117 -15.05 -24.53 -14.78
N SER A 118 -16.16 -24.12 -14.17
CA SER A 118 -16.78 -24.88 -13.08
C SER A 118 -17.31 -26.24 -13.53
N ALA A 119 -17.89 -26.35 -14.74
CA ALA A 119 -18.35 -27.59 -15.32
C ALA A 119 -17.20 -28.58 -15.57
N ALA A 120 -16.04 -28.09 -16.03
CA ALA A 120 -14.86 -28.92 -16.26
C ALA A 120 -14.29 -29.50 -14.95
N VAL A 121 -14.26 -28.74 -13.88
CA VAL A 121 -13.77 -29.22 -12.56
C VAL A 121 -14.72 -30.29 -11.99
N LEU A 122 -16.04 -30.10 -12.12
CA LEU A 122 -17.03 -31.07 -11.65
C LEU A 122 -16.96 -32.39 -12.43
N SER A 123 -16.71 -32.32 -13.75
CA SER A 123 -16.61 -33.56 -14.56
C SER A 123 -15.36 -34.38 -14.21
N ILE A 124 -14.23 -33.74 -13.93
CA ILE A 124 -13.01 -34.43 -13.49
C ILE A 124 -13.21 -35.12 -12.12
N GLY A 125 -13.86 -34.41 -11.18
CA GLY A 125 -14.19 -34.95 -9.87
C GLY A 125 -15.11 -36.19 -9.96
N PHE A 126 -16.09 -36.17 -10.84
CA PHE A 126 -17.02 -37.30 -11.05
C PHE A 126 -16.30 -38.50 -11.65
N VAL A 127 -15.45 -38.34 -12.64
CA VAL A 127 -14.65 -39.43 -13.23
C VAL A 127 -13.71 -40.05 -12.19
N ALA A 128 -13.09 -39.27 -11.34
CA ALA A 128 -12.22 -39.76 -10.27
C ALA A 128 -13.02 -40.62 -9.25
N GLN A 129 -14.23 -40.24 -8.88
CA GLN A 129 -15.08 -41.00 -7.97
C GLN A 129 -15.51 -42.33 -8.57
N VAL A 130 -15.86 -42.37 -9.86
CA VAL A 130 -16.24 -43.62 -10.54
C VAL A 130 -15.04 -44.56 -10.64
N ALA A 131 -13.83 -44.05 -10.92
CA ALA A 131 -12.61 -44.85 -10.97
C ALA A 131 -12.25 -45.47 -9.61
N ILE A 132 -12.37 -44.72 -8.51
CA ILE A 132 -12.13 -45.24 -7.16
C ILE A 132 -13.20 -46.24 -6.74
N GLY A 133 -14.46 -46.00 -7.07
CA GLY A 133 -15.56 -46.91 -6.78
C GLY A 133 -15.42 -48.27 -7.50
N ASN A 134 -14.88 -48.31 -8.72
CA ASN A 134 -14.64 -49.55 -9.47
C ASN A 134 -13.43 -50.34 -8.94
N VAL A 135 -12.43 -49.71 -8.40
CA VAL A 135 -11.24 -50.36 -7.83
C VAL A 135 -11.60 -51.10 -6.52
N SER A 136 -12.61 -50.63 -5.78
CA SER A 136 -13.05 -51.25 -4.53
C SER A 136 -13.83 -52.55 -4.72
N ASN A 137 -14.25 -52.88 -5.95
CA ASN A 137 -14.98 -54.10 -6.28
C ASN A 137 -14.11 -55.18 -6.94
N ILE A 138 -12.79 -55.01 -6.96
CA ILE A 138 -11.86 -56.06 -7.36
C ILE A 138 -11.65 -56.91 -6.09
N ASP A 139 -12.51 -57.90 -5.88
CA ASP A 139 -12.25 -59.00 -4.95
C ASP A 139 -11.01 -59.76 -5.47
N VAL A 140 -9.86 -59.47 -4.88
CA VAL A 140 -8.67 -60.31 -5.08
C VAL A 140 -8.95 -61.63 -4.34
N ASP A 141 -9.34 -62.63 -5.09
CA ASP A 141 -9.49 -63.97 -4.59
C ASP A 141 -8.15 -64.51 -4.06
N THR A 142 -7.91 -64.26 -2.80
CA THR A 142 -6.69 -64.66 -2.07
C THR A 142 -6.61 -66.18 -1.89
N SER A 143 -7.65 -66.92 -2.28
CA SER A 143 -7.71 -68.38 -2.13
C SER A 143 -6.68 -69.09 -3.00
N GLN A 144 -6.37 -68.58 -4.17
CA GLN A 144 -5.39 -69.20 -5.10
C GLN A 144 -3.93 -69.13 -4.60
N ILE A 145 -3.57 -68.08 -3.87
CA ILE A 145 -2.20 -67.90 -3.37
C ILE A 145 -1.90 -68.88 -2.23
N THR A 146 -2.88 -69.24 -1.44
CA THR A 146 -2.70 -70.15 -0.30
C THR A 146 -2.51 -71.60 -0.75
N THR A 147 -3.11 -71.97 -1.86
CA THR A 147 -3.00 -73.34 -2.40
C THR A 147 -1.59 -73.60 -2.99
N THR A 148 -1.07 -72.65 -3.70
CA THR A 148 0.27 -72.77 -4.29
C THR A 148 1.39 -72.83 -3.23
N ARG A 149 1.23 -72.11 -2.12
CA ARG A 149 2.20 -72.11 -1.01
C ARG A 149 2.23 -73.44 -0.27
N LYS A 150 1.11 -74.10 -0.11
CA LYS A 150 1.03 -75.47 0.52
C LYS A 150 1.67 -76.53 -0.33
N SER A 151 1.59 -76.44 -1.66
CA SER A 151 2.23 -77.43 -2.53
C SER A 151 3.76 -77.42 -2.47
N PHE A 152 4.33 -76.23 -2.41
CA PHE A 152 5.81 -76.10 -2.28
C PHE A 152 6.33 -76.54 -0.91
N GLN A 153 5.60 -76.36 0.16
CA GLN A 153 5.98 -76.86 1.50
C GLN A 153 5.93 -78.36 1.68
N ASN A 154 5.04 -79.04 1.01
CA ASN A 154 4.94 -80.53 1.07
C ASN A 154 6.10 -81.17 0.25
N GLU A 155 6.54 -80.57 -0.81
CA GLU A 155 7.65 -81.10 -1.62
C GLU A 155 8.99 -81.00 -0.93
N ALA A 156 9.18 -79.94 -0.12
CA ALA A 156 10.41 -79.78 0.65
C ALA A 156 10.56 -80.64 1.91
N ALA A 157 9.48 -81.26 2.36
CA ALA A 157 9.46 -82.11 3.53
C ALA A 157 9.61 -83.64 3.19
N SER A 158 9.75 -83.99 1.90
CA SER A 158 9.83 -85.40 1.41
C SER A 158 11.25 -85.74 0.87
N THR A 159 12.27 -84.94 1.17
CA THR A 159 13.67 -85.25 0.89
C THR A 159 14.44 -85.18 2.22
#